data_f422e32612d425e7dcde5fd445550876
#
_entry.id   f422e32612d425e7dcde5fd445550876
#
_cell.length_a   1.000
_cell.length_b   1.000
_cell.length_c   1.000
_cell.angle_alpha   90.00
_cell.angle_beta   90.00
_cell.angle_gamma   90.00
#
_symmetry.space_group_name_H-M   'P 1'
#
loop_
_entity.id
_entity.type
_entity.pdbx_description
1 polymer ?
#
loop_
_entity_poly.entity_id
_entity_poly.type
_entity_poly.pdbx_seq_one_letter_code
_entity_poly.pdbx_strand_id
1 'polypeptide(L)'
;QYTQFTTQITINICMIDTQGKLLIAPPNMPDPRFRKTVVYIWRHDVSGAAGVMVNKKCQQPDFKHICNEGLVHRLPKVNHPVYYGGPILTNVVGVLHSTDFILTSTNTLTEDKVGFTLDRKMLEVIAKGQGPKNMLITLGMASWNSSQLEEEIEHPHTPAMSWLMLDYDEKLVFGQLADSKPDDIWEECVSRAIRSKTAEITSKLFRD
;
A
#
# COMPACT_ATOMS: atom_id res chain seq x y z
N GLN A 1 51.63 -10.81 23.29
CA GLN A 1 50.52 -9.83 23.16
C GLN A 1 49.98 -9.92 21.74
N TYR A 2 48.87 -10.60 21.58
CA TYR A 2 48.13 -10.62 20.30
C TYR A 2 47.02 -9.61 20.39
N THR A 3 47.12 -8.52 19.66
CA THR A 3 46.09 -7.51 19.51
C THR A 3 45.10 -8.04 18.48
N GLN A 4 43.91 -8.45 18.94
CA GLN A 4 42.79 -8.79 18.04
C GLN A 4 42.24 -7.48 17.46
N PHE A 5 42.43 -7.29 16.15
CA PHE A 5 41.69 -6.29 15.37
C PHE A 5 40.32 -6.87 15.06
N THR A 6 39.30 -6.47 15.81
CA THR A 6 37.93 -6.74 15.49
C THR A 6 37.50 -5.72 14.42
N THR A 7 37.57 -6.11 13.16
CA THR A 7 37.01 -5.33 12.08
C THR A 7 35.49 -5.41 12.20
N GLN A 8 34.85 -4.37 12.71
CA GLN A 8 33.40 -4.21 12.61
C GLN A 8 33.11 -3.96 11.14
N ILE A 9 32.58 -4.99 10.48
CA ILE A 9 31.96 -4.83 9.16
C ILE A 9 30.61 -4.15 9.42
N THR A 10 30.57 -2.84 9.25
CA THR A 10 29.29 -2.10 9.17
C THR A 10 28.67 -2.46 7.83
N ILE A 11 27.75 -3.44 7.85
CA ILE A 11 26.91 -3.73 6.69
C ILE A 11 25.96 -2.53 6.61
N ASN A 12 26.26 -1.59 5.72
CA ASN A 12 25.31 -0.60 5.27
C ASN A 12 24.26 -1.35 4.44
N ILE A 13 23.22 -1.86 5.11
CA ILE A 13 22.02 -2.32 4.43
C ILE A 13 21.40 -1.04 3.87
N CYS A 14 21.61 -0.80 2.59
CA CYS A 14 20.87 0.23 1.86
C CYS A 14 19.40 -0.21 1.88
N MET A 15 18.64 0.27 2.85
CA MET A 15 17.21 -0.01 2.91
C MET A 15 16.55 0.56 1.67
N ILE A 16 15.87 -0.29 0.89
CA ILE A 16 15.06 0.19 -0.22
C ILE A 16 13.91 1.00 0.40
N ASP A 17 13.86 2.28 0.08
CA ASP A 17 12.74 3.11 0.52
C ASP A 17 11.49 2.78 -0.30
N THR A 18 10.62 1.96 0.28
CA THR A 18 9.32 1.61 -0.32
C THR A 18 8.16 2.38 0.31
N GLN A 19 8.41 3.12 1.39
CA GLN A 19 7.37 3.87 2.07
C GLN A 19 6.81 4.96 1.14
N GLY A 20 5.48 5.10 1.08
CA GLY A 20 4.83 6.02 0.16
C GLY A 20 4.78 5.55 -1.30
N LYS A 21 5.28 4.35 -1.61
CA LYS A 21 5.29 3.79 -2.97
C LYS A 21 4.17 2.78 -3.19
N LEU A 22 3.92 2.51 -4.46
CA LEU A 22 3.06 1.42 -4.91
C LEU A 22 3.92 0.20 -5.25
N LEU A 23 3.61 -0.93 -4.63
CA LEU A 23 4.11 -2.24 -5.01
C LEU A 23 3.11 -2.91 -5.94
N ILE A 24 3.56 -3.33 -7.09
CA ILE A 24 2.73 -3.99 -8.09
C ILE A 24 3.13 -5.45 -8.17
N ALA A 25 2.16 -6.34 -7.97
CA ALA A 25 2.39 -7.76 -8.10
C ALA A 25 2.84 -8.10 -9.53
N PRO A 26 3.91 -8.87 -9.70
CA PRO A 26 4.35 -9.28 -11.03
C PRO A 26 3.30 -10.18 -11.69
N PRO A 27 3.27 -10.28 -13.04
CA PRO A 27 2.30 -11.13 -13.76
C PRO A 27 2.27 -12.57 -13.29
N ASN A 28 3.42 -13.12 -12.89
CA ASN A 28 3.58 -14.48 -12.42
C ASN A 28 3.60 -14.61 -10.89
N MET A 29 2.92 -13.70 -10.16
CA MET A 29 2.83 -13.76 -8.70
C MET A 29 2.37 -15.15 -8.25
N PRO A 30 3.21 -15.90 -7.49
CA PRO A 30 2.89 -17.27 -7.08
C PRO A 30 1.79 -17.29 -6.01
N ASP A 31 1.81 -16.34 -5.09
CA ASP A 31 0.81 -16.23 -4.04
C ASP A 31 -0.52 -15.73 -4.61
N PRO A 32 -1.58 -16.57 -4.62
CA PRO A 32 -2.87 -16.21 -5.20
C PRO A 32 -3.53 -15.02 -4.51
N ARG A 33 -3.19 -14.76 -3.23
CA ARG A 33 -3.72 -13.61 -2.48
C ARG A 33 -3.26 -12.27 -3.04
N PHE A 34 -2.07 -12.25 -3.67
CA PHE A 34 -1.46 -11.05 -4.23
C PHE A 34 -1.52 -10.97 -5.75
N ARG A 35 -2.13 -11.96 -6.43
CA ARG A 35 -2.24 -11.91 -7.89
C ARG A 35 -3.00 -10.67 -8.36
N LYS A 36 -2.40 -9.93 -9.33
CA LYS A 36 -2.96 -8.71 -9.90
C LYS A 36 -3.33 -7.68 -8.81
N THR A 37 -2.46 -7.50 -7.81
CA THR A 37 -2.64 -6.50 -6.77
C THR A 37 -1.72 -5.32 -6.95
N VAL A 38 -2.19 -4.16 -6.49
CA VAL A 38 -1.43 -2.95 -6.27
C VAL A 38 -1.54 -2.63 -4.79
N VAL A 39 -0.38 -2.55 -4.10
CA VAL A 39 -0.31 -2.33 -2.65
C VAL A 39 0.34 -0.97 -2.40
N TYR A 40 -0.33 -0.08 -1.67
CA TYR A 40 0.29 1.14 -1.17
C TYR A 40 0.99 0.87 0.14
N ILE A 41 2.29 1.17 0.25
CA ILE A 41 3.09 0.98 1.46
C ILE A 41 2.97 2.24 2.33
N TRP A 42 2.23 2.14 3.42
CA TRP A 42 2.03 3.25 4.35
C TRP A 42 3.04 3.27 5.51
N ARG A 43 3.79 2.19 5.72
CA ARG A 43 4.89 2.11 6.68
C ARG A 43 5.98 1.18 6.15
N HIS A 44 7.24 1.61 6.28
CA HIS A 44 8.42 0.78 6.11
C HIS A 44 9.53 1.26 7.04
N ASP A 45 9.95 0.41 7.95
CA ASP A 45 11.00 0.67 8.93
C ASP A 45 11.77 -0.62 9.24
N VAL A 46 12.75 -0.55 10.15
CA VAL A 46 13.60 -1.70 10.54
C VAL A 46 12.80 -2.89 11.09
N SER A 47 11.56 -2.70 11.51
CA SER A 47 10.70 -3.78 12.00
C SER A 47 9.94 -4.49 10.89
N GLY A 48 9.95 -3.94 9.67
CA GLY A 48 9.29 -4.46 8.48
C GLY A 48 8.40 -3.44 7.78
N ALA A 49 7.57 -3.92 6.88
CA ALA A 49 6.69 -3.07 6.08
C ALA A 49 5.21 -3.42 6.28
N ALA A 50 4.35 -2.41 6.07
CA ALA A 50 2.90 -2.60 6.05
C ALA A 50 2.27 -1.77 4.93
N GLY A 51 1.27 -2.36 4.27
CA GLY A 51 0.58 -1.74 3.16
C GLY A 51 -0.87 -2.18 3.05
N VAL A 52 -1.61 -1.55 2.15
CA VAL A 52 -2.98 -1.93 1.82
C VAL A 52 -3.15 -2.07 0.31
N MET A 53 -3.86 -3.13 -0.09
CA MET A 53 -4.26 -3.30 -1.49
C MET A 53 -5.28 -2.23 -1.86
N VAL A 54 -5.03 -1.52 -2.96
CA VAL A 54 -5.86 -0.38 -3.37
C VAL A 54 -6.80 -0.70 -4.52
N ASN A 55 -6.63 -1.84 -5.19
CA ASN A 55 -7.41 -2.22 -6.37
C ASN A 55 -8.33 -3.44 -6.18
N LYS A 56 -8.49 -3.96 -4.97
CA LYS A 56 -9.34 -5.14 -4.70
C LYS A 56 -10.63 -4.73 -3.99
N LYS A 57 -11.61 -4.26 -4.75
CA LYS A 57 -12.94 -3.91 -4.23
C LYS A 57 -13.68 -5.15 -3.75
N CYS A 58 -14.23 -5.12 -2.52
CA CYS A 58 -15.10 -6.16 -2.01
C CYS A 58 -16.47 -6.10 -2.69
N GLN A 59 -17.06 -7.27 -2.95
CA GLN A 59 -18.48 -7.32 -3.29
C GLN A 59 -19.34 -7.02 -2.06
N GLN A 60 -18.95 -7.58 -0.93
CA GLN A 60 -19.46 -7.35 0.42
C GLN A 60 -18.32 -7.52 1.43
N PRO A 61 -18.32 -6.84 2.57
CA PRO A 61 -19.27 -5.77 2.95
C PRO A 61 -18.98 -4.45 2.22
N ASP A 62 -19.98 -3.57 2.18
CA ASP A 62 -19.80 -2.14 1.91
C ASP A 62 -19.77 -1.35 3.24
N PHE A 63 -19.57 -0.04 3.17
CA PHE A 63 -19.45 0.80 4.37
C PHE A 63 -20.72 0.80 5.23
N LYS A 64 -21.90 0.71 4.59
CA LYS A 64 -23.17 0.64 5.30
C LYS A 64 -23.28 -0.64 6.13
N HIS A 65 -22.80 -1.77 5.63
CA HIS A 65 -22.75 -3.03 6.39
C HIS A 65 -21.82 -2.91 7.60
N ILE A 66 -20.62 -2.34 7.41
CA ILE A 66 -19.66 -2.10 8.50
C ILE A 66 -20.27 -1.23 9.60
N CYS A 67 -21.02 -0.18 9.24
CA CYS A 67 -21.71 0.67 10.21
C CYS A 67 -22.80 -0.10 10.95
N ASN A 68 -23.59 -0.95 10.28
CA ASN A 68 -24.66 -1.74 10.87
C ASN A 68 -24.15 -2.79 11.89
N GLU A 69 -22.93 -3.29 11.74
CA GLU A 69 -22.30 -4.23 12.67
C GLU A 69 -21.81 -3.56 13.97
N GLY A 70 -22.18 -2.32 14.22
CA GLY A 70 -21.92 -1.59 15.46
C GLY A 70 -20.55 -0.91 15.54
N LEU A 71 -19.77 -0.93 14.45
CA LEU A 71 -18.51 -0.18 14.37
C LEU A 71 -18.72 1.33 14.37
N VAL A 72 -19.90 1.80 13.94
CA VAL A 72 -20.26 3.22 13.92
C VAL A 72 -21.69 3.37 14.48
N HIS A 73 -21.92 4.37 15.34
CA HIS A 73 -23.22 4.57 15.99
C HIS A 73 -24.29 5.21 15.11
N ARG A 74 -24.06 5.28 13.80
CA ARG A 74 -25.04 5.82 12.84
C ARG A 74 -24.83 5.26 11.44
N LEU A 75 -25.90 5.27 10.65
CA LEU A 75 -25.81 4.94 9.24
C LEU A 75 -25.10 6.06 8.46
N PRO A 76 -24.28 5.72 7.47
CA PRO A 76 -23.57 6.70 6.68
C PRO A 76 -24.53 7.48 5.76
N LYS A 77 -24.27 8.78 5.59
CA LYS A 77 -25.00 9.63 4.62
C LYS A 77 -24.75 9.17 3.19
N VAL A 78 -23.53 8.71 2.91
CA VAL A 78 -23.12 8.18 1.61
C VAL A 78 -22.51 6.80 1.85
N ASN A 79 -22.94 5.85 1.03
CA ASN A 79 -22.35 4.52 1.09
C ASN A 79 -21.08 4.49 0.23
N HIS A 80 -19.99 4.00 0.82
CA HIS A 80 -18.69 3.90 0.17
C HIS A 80 -18.34 2.43 -0.09
N PRO A 81 -17.64 2.13 -1.19
CA PRO A 81 -17.09 0.80 -1.40
C PRO A 81 -16.03 0.50 -0.34
N VAL A 82 -15.91 -0.78 -0.01
CA VAL A 82 -14.86 -1.32 0.86
C VAL A 82 -13.92 -2.15 0.00
N TYR A 83 -12.64 -2.08 0.30
CA TYR A 83 -11.60 -2.79 -0.41
C TYR A 83 -10.98 -3.86 0.49
N TYR A 84 -10.60 -4.96 -0.11
CA TYR A 84 -9.76 -5.96 0.56
C TYR A 84 -8.33 -5.42 0.64
N GLY A 85 -7.93 -4.99 1.84
CA GLY A 85 -6.63 -4.35 2.07
C GLY A 85 -5.47 -5.35 2.17
N GLY A 86 -5.77 -6.62 2.45
CA GLY A 86 -4.78 -7.67 2.51
C GLY A 86 -5.13 -8.82 3.45
N PRO A 87 -4.28 -9.86 3.51
CA PRO A 87 -4.60 -11.12 4.20
C PRO A 87 -4.42 -11.07 5.73
N ILE A 88 -3.86 -9.99 6.27
CA ILE A 88 -3.61 -9.86 7.71
C ILE A 88 -4.69 -8.97 8.33
N LEU A 89 -5.13 -9.31 9.57
CA LEU A 89 -6.13 -8.55 10.32
C LEU A 89 -7.41 -8.28 9.50
N THR A 90 -7.94 -9.28 8.85
CA THR A 90 -9.05 -9.16 7.88
C THR A 90 -10.37 -8.65 8.46
N ASN A 91 -10.47 -8.55 9.80
CA ASN A 91 -11.58 -7.96 10.55
C ASN A 91 -11.30 -6.51 11.00
N VAL A 92 -10.12 -5.96 10.69
CA VAL A 92 -9.75 -4.59 11.05
C VAL A 92 -10.03 -3.66 9.87
N VAL A 93 -10.77 -2.59 10.15
CA VAL A 93 -11.07 -1.55 9.16
C VAL A 93 -9.99 -0.48 9.22
N GLY A 94 -9.38 -0.19 8.07
CA GLY A 94 -8.47 0.92 7.89
C GLY A 94 -9.00 1.91 6.85
N VAL A 95 -8.51 3.13 6.88
CA VAL A 95 -8.83 4.17 5.90
C VAL A 95 -7.53 4.74 5.36
N LEU A 96 -7.28 4.53 4.08
CA LEU A 96 -6.26 5.24 3.32
C LEU A 96 -6.90 6.51 2.77
N HIS A 97 -6.31 7.69 2.98
CA HIS A 97 -7.02 8.94 2.67
C HIS A 97 -6.09 10.12 2.37
N SER A 98 -6.62 11.14 1.71
CA SER A 98 -5.94 12.43 1.53
C SER A 98 -5.77 13.17 2.87
N THR A 99 -4.72 13.97 2.99
CA THR A 99 -4.35 14.66 4.25
C THR A 99 -5.07 15.98 4.46
N ASP A 100 -6.08 16.29 3.66
CA ASP A 100 -6.99 17.43 3.91
C ASP A 100 -7.86 17.25 5.17
N PHE A 101 -7.93 16.03 5.69
CA PHE A 101 -8.51 15.70 7.00
C PHE A 101 -7.65 14.62 7.67
N ILE A 102 -7.15 14.89 8.87
CA ILE A 102 -6.34 13.95 9.66
C ILE A 102 -6.83 13.89 11.11
N LEU A 103 -6.60 12.76 11.76
CA LEU A 103 -6.72 12.60 13.22
C LEU A 103 -5.32 12.55 13.83
N THR A 104 -5.22 12.76 15.13
CA THR A 104 -3.93 12.60 15.84
C THR A 104 -3.36 11.20 15.77
N SER A 105 -4.21 10.21 15.52
CA SER A 105 -3.86 8.80 15.32
C SER A 105 -3.59 8.42 13.86
N THR A 106 -3.63 9.38 12.93
CA THR A 106 -3.33 9.15 11.52
C THR A 106 -1.83 8.97 11.32
N ASN A 107 -1.43 7.87 10.68
CA ASN A 107 -0.05 7.71 10.20
C ASN A 107 0.09 8.51 8.90
N THR A 108 0.88 9.57 8.95
CA THR A 108 1.25 10.38 7.78
C THR A 108 2.75 10.30 7.59
N LEU A 109 3.19 10.29 6.33
CA LEU A 109 4.58 10.55 5.98
C LEU A 109 4.79 12.06 5.87
N THR A 110 5.96 12.55 6.24
CA THR A 110 6.28 13.98 6.42
C THR A 110 6.13 14.81 5.15
N GLU A 111 6.13 14.20 3.98
CA GLU A 111 5.95 14.86 2.67
C GLU A 111 4.64 14.47 1.98
N ASP A 112 3.75 13.75 2.70
CA ASP A 112 2.70 13.00 2.05
C ASP A 112 1.36 13.69 1.98
N LYS A 113 0.81 13.52 0.81
CA LYS A 113 -0.58 13.79 0.50
C LYS A 113 -1.53 12.66 0.97
N VAL A 114 -0.98 11.63 1.63
CA VAL A 114 -1.70 10.40 2.00
C VAL A 114 -1.46 10.05 3.46
N GLY A 115 -2.55 9.77 4.17
CA GLY A 115 -2.54 9.24 5.52
C GLY A 115 -3.21 7.87 5.59
N PHE A 116 -2.85 7.08 6.59
CA PHE A 116 -3.52 5.83 6.91
C PHE A 116 -3.98 5.84 8.37
N THR A 117 -5.27 5.58 8.58
CA THR A 117 -5.92 5.65 9.90
C THR A 117 -6.64 4.35 10.24
N LEU A 118 -6.33 3.79 11.40
CA LEU A 118 -7.04 2.62 11.98
C LEU A 118 -8.05 3.02 13.05
N ASP A 119 -8.12 4.30 13.40
CA ASP A 119 -9.00 4.80 14.46
C ASP A 119 -10.46 4.84 13.96
N ARG A 120 -11.33 4.18 14.70
CA ARG A 120 -12.78 4.15 14.49
C ARG A 120 -13.41 5.55 14.34
N LYS A 121 -12.83 6.56 14.99
CA LYS A 121 -13.29 7.96 14.86
C LYS A 121 -13.29 8.45 13.41
N MET A 122 -12.37 7.95 12.59
CA MET A 122 -12.36 8.27 11.15
C MET A 122 -13.64 7.78 10.48
N LEU A 123 -14.08 6.57 10.78
CA LEU A 123 -15.32 6.01 10.23
C LEU A 123 -16.55 6.80 10.69
N GLU A 124 -16.57 7.28 11.94
CA GLU A 124 -17.65 8.12 12.48
C GLU A 124 -17.73 9.48 11.73
N VAL A 125 -16.59 10.06 11.43
CA VAL A 125 -16.50 11.31 10.65
C VAL A 125 -16.97 11.10 9.22
N ILE A 126 -16.51 10.02 8.57
CA ILE A 126 -16.95 9.65 7.23
C ILE A 126 -18.45 9.41 7.18
N ALA A 127 -19.02 8.71 8.15
CA ALA A 127 -20.46 8.46 8.23
C ALA A 127 -21.29 9.75 8.36
N LYS A 128 -20.71 10.80 8.96
CA LYS A 128 -21.30 12.15 9.02
C LYS A 128 -21.20 12.93 7.69
N GLY A 129 -20.44 12.42 6.72
CA GLY A 129 -20.11 13.13 5.47
C GLY A 129 -19.13 14.29 5.69
N GLN A 130 -18.22 14.14 6.66
CA GLN A 130 -17.23 15.14 7.07
C GLN A 130 -15.80 14.62 6.99
N GLY A 131 -15.56 13.54 6.31
CA GLY A 131 -14.25 12.91 6.16
C GLY A 131 -13.35 13.55 5.11
N PRO A 132 -12.19 12.96 4.84
CA PRO A 132 -11.29 13.38 3.78
C PRO A 132 -11.96 13.31 2.41
N LYS A 133 -11.48 14.13 1.47
CA LYS A 133 -12.05 14.21 0.11
C LYS A 133 -11.83 12.92 -0.68
N ASN A 134 -10.62 12.38 -0.58
CA ASN A 134 -10.24 11.15 -1.24
C ASN A 134 -9.97 10.08 -0.19
N MET A 135 -10.57 8.91 -0.32
CA MET A 135 -10.39 7.82 0.64
C MET A 135 -10.71 6.45 0.04
N LEU A 136 -10.05 5.43 0.59
CA LEU A 136 -10.37 4.03 0.44
C LEU A 136 -10.59 3.42 1.83
N ILE A 137 -11.75 2.86 2.07
CA ILE A 137 -12.04 2.08 3.27
C ILE A 137 -11.58 0.66 3.00
N THR A 138 -10.71 0.11 3.84
CA THR A 138 -10.10 -1.20 3.63
C THR A 138 -10.42 -2.17 4.76
N LEU A 139 -10.52 -3.45 4.45
CA LEU A 139 -10.54 -4.55 5.42
C LEU A 139 -9.23 -5.33 5.30
N GLY A 140 -8.53 -5.45 6.44
CA GLY A 140 -7.23 -6.09 6.48
C GLY A 140 -6.11 -5.24 5.88
N MET A 141 -4.92 -5.82 5.89
CA MET A 141 -3.70 -5.22 5.36
C MET A 141 -2.71 -6.29 4.90
N ALA A 142 -1.68 -5.89 4.17
CA ALA A 142 -0.49 -6.67 3.91
C ALA A 142 0.60 -6.27 4.90
N SER A 143 1.44 -7.22 5.30
CA SER A 143 2.62 -6.94 6.12
C SER A 143 3.77 -7.86 5.77
N TRP A 144 4.97 -7.35 5.94
CA TRP A 144 6.24 -8.03 5.77
C TRP A 144 7.05 -7.88 7.06
N ASN A 145 7.72 -8.94 7.45
CA ASN A 145 8.66 -8.91 8.58
C ASN A 145 9.91 -8.08 8.20
N SER A 146 10.76 -7.81 9.19
CA SER A 146 12.06 -7.16 8.96
C SER A 146 12.81 -7.81 7.81
N SER A 147 13.29 -7.00 6.86
CA SER A 147 14.04 -7.37 5.65
C SER A 147 13.29 -8.28 4.64
N GLN A 148 12.07 -8.74 4.94
CA GLN A 148 11.34 -9.64 4.06
C GLN A 148 10.98 -8.96 2.73
N LEU A 149 10.53 -7.70 2.78
CA LEU A 149 10.13 -6.97 1.58
C LEU A 149 11.33 -6.67 0.68
N GLU A 150 12.46 -6.29 1.28
CA GLU A 150 13.70 -6.05 0.57
C GLU A 150 14.19 -7.32 -0.13
N GLU A 151 14.12 -8.47 0.55
CA GLU A 151 14.46 -9.76 -0.06
C GLU A 151 13.55 -10.12 -1.23
N GLU A 152 12.25 -9.85 -1.13
CA GLU A 152 11.30 -10.09 -2.22
C GLU A 152 11.52 -9.15 -3.42
N ILE A 153 12.12 -7.98 -3.21
CA ILE A 153 12.43 -7.00 -4.26
C ILE A 153 13.81 -7.26 -4.87
N GLU A 154 14.86 -7.42 -4.04
CA GLU A 154 16.25 -7.51 -4.50
C GLU A 154 16.67 -8.92 -4.88
N HIS A 155 16.19 -9.92 -4.14
CA HIS A 155 16.59 -11.31 -4.27
C HIS A 155 15.40 -12.25 -4.47
N PRO A 156 14.52 -11.98 -5.44
CA PRO A 156 13.40 -12.84 -5.68
C PRO A 156 13.91 -14.24 -6.06
N HIS A 157 13.22 -15.29 -5.61
CA HIS A 157 13.55 -16.67 -6.00
C HIS A 157 13.61 -16.86 -7.51
N THR A 158 12.86 -16.05 -8.25
CA THR A 158 13.01 -15.87 -9.70
C THR A 158 12.74 -14.38 -10.04
N PRO A 159 13.39 -13.81 -11.08
CA PRO A 159 13.13 -12.43 -11.51
C PRO A 159 11.66 -12.13 -11.80
N ALA A 160 10.90 -13.17 -12.20
CA ALA A 160 9.47 -13.05 -12.47
C ALA A 160 8.60 -12.86 -11.19
N MET A 161 9.19 -13.03 -10.01
CA MET A 161 8.50 -12.92 -8.71
C MET A 161 8.81 -11.61 -7.99
N SER A 162 9.70 -10.78 -8.55
CA SER A 162 10.04 -9.49 -7.94
C SER A 162 8.87 -8.51 -8.05
N TRP A 163 8.55 -7.86 -6.92
CA TRP A 163 7.64 -6.74 -6.93
C TRP A 163 8.15 -5.62 -7.85
N LEU A 164 7.25 -5.06 -8.63
CA LEU A 164 7.51 -3.83 -9.36
C LEU A 164 7.15 -2.64 -8.47
N MET A 165 7.83 -1.51 -8.65
CA MET A 165 7.58 -0.31 -7.85
C MET A 165 7.20 0.87 -8.74
N LEU A 166 6.30 1.70 -8.22
CA LEU A 166 5.97 3.03 -8.76
C LEU A 166 5.91 4.03 -7.61
N ASP A 167 6.24 5.26 -7.92
CA ASP A 167 5.94 6.37 -7.04
C ASP A 167 4.42 6.54 -6.89
N TYR A 168 4.00 7.14 -5.78
CA TYR A 168 2.61 7.43 -5.55
C TYR A 168 2.00 8.28 -6.68
N ASP A 169 0.82 7.86 -7.12
CA ASP A 169 -0.02 8.60 -8.06
C ASP A 169 -1.46 8.61 -7.52
N GLU A 170 -1.96 9.80 -7.21
CA GLU A 170 -3.29 9.99 -6.62
C GLU A 170 -4.40 9.39 -7.49
N LYS A 171 -4.26 9.48 -8.83
CA LYS A 171 -5.26 8.92 -9.76
C LYS A 171 -5.26 7.40 -9.75
N LEU A 172 -4.11 6.77 -9.57
CA LEU A 172 -4.02 5.31 -9.45
C LEU A 172 -4.61 4.83 -8.14
N VAL A 173 -4.46 5.59 -7.06
CA VAL A 173 -4.93 5.19 -5.73
C VAL A 173 -6.40 5.55 -5.52
N PHE A 174 -6.78 6.80 -5.74
CA PHE A 174 -8.12 7.32 -5.43
C PHE A 174 -9.00 7.57 -6.65
N GLY A 175 -8.41 7.71 -7.83
CA GLY A 175 -9.13 7.97 -9.09
C GLY A 175 -9.82 6.74 -9.67
N GLN A 176 -10.01 5.69 -8.87
CA GLN A 176 -10.72 4.49 -9.29
C GLN A 176 -12.17 4.84 -9.57
N LEU A 177 -12.46 5.05 -10.84
CA LEU A 177 -13.82 5.24 -11.30
C LEU A 177 -14.67 4.05 -10.86
N ALA A 178 -15.93 4.31 -10.48
CA ALA A 178 -16.85 3.28 -10.02
C ALA A 178 -16.97 2.08 -10.97
N ASP A 179 -16.63 2.29 -12.24
CA ASP A 179 -16.72 1.32 -13.33
C ASP A 179 -15.38 0.67 -13.73
N SER A 180 -14.26 1.06 -13.13
CA SER A 180 -12.94 0.44 -13.41
C SER A 180 -12.89 -0.97 -12.87
N LYS A 181 -12.49 -1.92 -13.71
CA LYS A 181 -12.22 -3.27 -13.25
C LYS A 181 -10.91 -3.28 -12.44
N PRO A 182 -10.82 -4.08 -11.37
CA PRO A 182 -9.58 -4.20 -10.57
C PRO A 182 -8.34 -4.53 -11.41
N ASP A 183 -8.50 -5.31 -12.46
CA ASP A 183 -7.44 -5.72 -13.36
C ASP A 183 -6.92 -4.57 -14.22
N ASP A 184 -7.78 -3.63 -14.65
CA ASP A 184 -7.40 -2.50 -15.49
C ASP A 184 -6.38 -1.58 -14.76
N ILE A 185 -6.57 -1.39 -13.46
CA ILE A 185 -5.65 -0.60 -12.62
C ILE A 185 -4.31 -1.31 -12.50
N TRP A 186 -4.31 -2.61 -12.27
CA TRP A 186 -3.09 -3.40 -12.17
C TRP A 186 -2.33 -3.41 -13.51
N GLU A 187 -3.00 -3.59 -14.64
CA GLU A 187 -2.39 -3.59 -15.98
C GLU A 187 -1.75 -2.24 -16.30
N GLU A 188 -2.42 -1.13 -15.95
CA GLU A 188 -1.85 0.21 -16.11
C GLU A 188 -0.61 0.40 -15.22
N CYS A 189 -0.66 -0.03 -13.96
CA CYS A 189 0.49 0.03 -13.05
C CYS A 189 1.67 -0.79 -13.56
N VAL A 190 1.43 -2.02 -14.04
CA VAL A 190 2.48 -2.87 -14.66
C VAL A 190 3.11 -2.16 -15.85
N SER A 191 2.28 -1.62 -16.75
CA SER A 191 2.76 -0.92 -17.94
C SER A 191 3.62 0.29 -17.59
N ARG A 192 3.21 1.08 -16.59
CA ARG A 192 4.00 2.24 -16.12
C ARG A 192 5.31 1.82 -15.46
N ALA A 193 5.27 0.80 -14.60
CA ALA A 193 6.47 0.32 -13.91
C ALA A 193 7.52 -0.23 -14.88
N ILE A 194 7.10 -0.97 -15.91
CA ILE A 194 8.00 -1.47 -16.94
C ILE A 194 8.61 -0.31 -17.73
N ARG A 195 7.82 0.68 -18.16
CA ARG A 195 8.32 1.86 -18.87
C ARG A 195 9.32 2.63 -18.03
N SER A 196 9.05 2.87 -16.74
CA SER A 196 9.95 3.57 -15.83
C SER A 196 11.28 2.83 -15.70
N LYS A 197 11.26 1.53 -15.48
CA LYS A 197 12.47 0.69 -15.34
C LYS A 197 13.28 0.66 -16.63
N THR A 198 12.63 0.58 -17.79
CA THR A 198 13.30 0.62 -19.10
C THR A 198 13.99 1.97 -19.32
N ALA A 199 13.32 3.08 -19.01
CA ALA A 199 13.90 4.42 -19.14
C ALA A 199 15.12 4.60 -18.22
N GLU A 200 15.07 4.10 -16.98
CA GLU A 200 16.20 4.14 -16.04
C GLU A 200 17.41 3.36 -16.59
N ILE A 201 17.20 2.13 -17.07
CA ILE A 201 18.28 1.30 -17.64
C ILE A 201 18.87 2.00 -18.87
N THR A 202 18.05 2.52 -19.77
CA THR A 202 18.51 3.24 -20.96
C THR A 202 19.33 4.46 -20.56
N SER A 203 18.88 5.24 -19.59
CA SER A 203 19.62 6.44 -19.14
C SER A 203 20.99 6.11 -18.52
N LYS A 204 21.12 4.93 -17.89
CA LYS A 204 22.41 4.46 -17.33
C LYS A 204 23.38 3.99 -18.42
N LEU A 205 22.86 3.40 -19.51
CA LEU A 205 23.68 2.89 -20.61
C LEU A 205 24.26 4.00 -21.51
N PHE A 206 23.64 5.20 -21.53
CA PHE A 206 24.05 6.32 -22.37
C PHE A 206 24.65 7.50 -21.60
N ARG A 207 25.06 7.29 -20.33
CA ARG A 207 25.75 8.31 -19.50
C ARG A 207 27.29 8.23 -19.51
N ASP A 208 27.88 7.41 -20.41
CA ASP A 208 29.33 7.32 -20.63
C ASP A 208 29.77 8.21 -21.77
#